data_a546b18c3bf5c626b2d79ba708328def
#
_entry.id   a546b18c3bf5c626b2d79ba708328def
#
_cell.length_a   1.000
_cell.length_b   1.000
_cell.length_c   1.000
_cell.angle_alpha   90.00
_cell.angle_beta   90.00
_cell.angle_gamma   90.00
#
_symmetry.space_group_name_H-M   'P 1'
#
loop_
_entity.id
_entity.type
_entity.pdbx_description
1 polymer ?
#
loop_
_entity_poly.entity_id
_entity_poly.type
_entity_poly.pdbx_seq_one_letter_code
_entity_poly.pdbx_strand_id
1 'polypeptide(L)'
;ILLALCAGSGSGVLLATKWQLSALPQIVALLNGIGGLASALIVCCPFKYHKDNLLESLCVVIGLVAFSGSIVAFAKLHGLLRKNVAWLKWVSLFLEILLLINIAYFTYFQQGFAGIILLSILIGFCAIMPIGGADMPVIISLLNSFSGWAVVTVGLLAGDLLLIITGTLVGASGTILSYVMCKSMNRSLLKIVWPETQSIETEHKSTGIV
;
A
#
# COMPACT_ATOMS: atom_id res chain seq x y z
N ILE A 1 -18.59 7.69 -19.09
CA ILE A 1 -19.05 6.89 -17.94
C ILE A 1 -19.48 5.49 -18.42
N LEU A 2 -20.42 5.35 -19.37
CA LEU A 2 -20.92 4.04 -19.85
C LEU A 2 -19.79 3.16 -20.40
N LEU A 3 -18.87 3.70 -21.21
CA LEU A 3 -17.70 2.96 -21.73
C LEU A 3 -16.79 2.46 -20.61
N ALA A 4 -16.56 3.28 -19.58
CA ALA A 4 -15.75 2.89 -18.42
C ALA A 4 -16.43 1.78 -17.61
N LEU A 5 -17.76 1.86 -17.41
CA LEU A 5 -18.54 0.82 -16.75
C LEU A 5 -18.51 -0.49 -17.54
N CYS A 6 -18.70 -0.45 -18.86
CA CYS A 6 -18.64 -1.65 -19.71
C CYS A 6 -17.24 -2.27 -19.72
N ALA A 7 -16.19 -1.46 -19.82
CA ALA A 7 -14.81 -1.94 -19.78
C ALA A 7 -14.46 -2.53 -18.41
N GLY A 8 -14.85 -1.85 -17.32
CA GLY A 8 -14.62 -2.33 -15.96
C GLY A 8 -15.37 -3.61 -15.63
N SER A 9 -16.66 -3.70 -15.98
CA SER A 9 -17.47 -4.91 -15.75
C SER A 9 -16.98 -6.08 -16.61
N GLY A 10 -16.66 -5.84 -17.88
CA GLY A 10 -16.12 -6.87 -18.78
C GLY A 10 -14.78 -7.43 -18.29
N SER A 11 -13.85 -6.56 -17.90
CA SER A 11 -12.57 -6.99 -17.31
C SER A 11 -12.77 -7.72 -15.97
N GLY A 12 -13.69 -7.25 -15.12
CA GLY A 12 -14.02 -7.89 -13.84
C GLY A 12 -14.58 -9.31 -14.02
N VAL A 13 -15.51 -9.51 -14.95
CA VAL A 13 -16.05 -10.85 -15.28
C VAL A 13 -14.96 -11.78 -15.82
N LEU A 14 -14.09 -11.28 -16.70
CA LEU A 14 -12.97 -12.08 -17.23
C LEU A 14 -12.00 -12.51 -16.13
N LEU A 15 -11.67 -11.62 -15.21
CA LEU A 15 -10.84 -11.93 -14.05
C LEU A 15 -11.51 -12.97 -13.15
N ALA A 16 -12.79 -12.79 -12.80
CA ALA A 16 -13.52 -13.66 -11.90
C ALA A 16 -13.72 -15.08 -12.47
N THR A 17 -13.86 -15.23 -13.78
CA THR A 17 -14.13 -16.53 -14.44
C THR A 17 -12.86 -17.31 -14.79
N LYS A 18 -11.75 -16.62 -15.07
CA LYS A 18 -10.51 -17.27 -15.54
C LYS A 18 -9.50 -17.58 -14.44
N TRP A 19 -9.58 -16.91 -13.30
CA TRP A 19 -8.58 -17.07 -12.25
C TRP A 19 -9.05 -18.05 -11.17
N GLN A 20 -8.08 -18.84 -10.67
CA GLN A 20 -8.33 -19.79 -9.59
C GLN A 20 -8.50 -19.07 -8.25
N LEU A 21 -9.31 -19.64 -7.35
CA LEU A 21 -9.52 -19.09 -5.99
C LEU A 21 -8.20 -18.93 -5.20
N SER A 22 -7.21 -19.76 -5.48
CA SER A 22 -5.86 -19.66 -4.87
C SER A 22 -5.11 -18.37 -5.23
N ALA A 23 -5.46 -17.73 -6.36
CA ALA A 23 -4.87 -16.49 -6.83
C ALA A 23 -5.60 -15.23 -6.34
N LEU A 24 -6.70 -15.35 -5.59
CA LEU A 24 -7.48 -14.22 -5.09
C LEU A 24 -6.64 -13.18 -4.32
N PRO A 25 -5.74 -13.55 -3.38
CA PRO A 25 -4.92 -12.55 -2.68
C PRO A 25 -4.04 -11.72 -3.61
N GLN A 26 -3.56 -12.33 -4.69
CA GLN A 26 -2.74 -11.66 -5.70
C GLN A 26 -3.55 -10.63 -6.48
N ILE A 27 -4.78 -11.01 -6.89
CA ILE A 27 -5.70 -10.11 -7.62
C ILE A 27 -6.09 -8.93 -6.73
N VAL A 28 -6.44 -9.20 -5.47
CA VAL A 28 -6.80 -8.15 -4.50
C VAL A 28 -5.65 -7.18 -4.31
N ALA A 29 -4.41 -7.67 -4.18
CA ALA A 29 -3.24 -6.80 -4.10
C ALA A 29 -3.13 -5.89 -5.33
N LEU A 30 -3.31 -6.45 -6.54
CA LEU A 30 -3.23 -5.67 -7.78
C LEU A 30 -4.32 -4.60 -7.84
N LEU A 31 -5.58 -4.97 -7.52
CA LEU A 31 -6.72 -4.04 -7.52
C LEU A 31 -6.53 -2.90 -6.52
N ASN A 32 -6.02 -3.20 -5.32
CA ASN A 32 -5.66 -2.17 -4.33
C ASN A 32 -4.62 -1.19 -4.89
N GLY A 33 -3.60 -1.73 -5.55
CA GLY A 33 -2.57 -0.91 -6.19
C GLY A 33 -3.17 0.03 -7.26
N ILE A 34 -4.03 -0.50 -8.13
CA ILE A 34 -4.70 0.31 -9.15
C ILE A 34 -5.56 1.42 -8.50
N GLY A 35 -6.27 1.11 -7.41
CA GLY A 35 -7.05 2.10 -6.65
C GLY A 35 -6.18 3.21 -6.07
N GLY A 36 -5.04 2.86 -5.47
CA GLY A 36 -4.07 3.85 -4.97
C GLY A 36 -3.49 4.72 -6.09
N LEU A 37 -3.12 4.11 -7.22
CA LEU A 37 -2.64 4.83 -8.40
C LEU A 37 -3.71 5.78 -8.96
N ALA A 38 -4.96 5.33 -9.06
CA ALA A 38 -6.06 6.15 -9.55
C ALA A 38 -6.24 7.41 -8.68
N SER A 39 -6.20 7.27 -7.35
CA SER A 39 -6.29 8.39 -6.42
C SER A 39 -5.14 9.39 -6.61
N ALA A 40 -3.91 8.91 -6.77
CA ALA A 40 -2.75 9.76 -7.03
C ALA A 40 -2.84 10.49 -8.38
N LEU A 41 -3.31 9.80 -9.43
CA LEU A 41 -3.46 10.39 -10.77
C LEU A 41 -4.55 11.45 -10.83
N ILE A 42 -5.64 11.31 -10.05
CA ILE A 42 -6.71 12.32 -9.97
C ILE A 42 -6.13 13.66 -9.52
N VAL A 43 -5.25 13.66 -8.53
CA VAL A 43 -4.60 14.88 -8.02
C VAL A 43 -3.62 15.48 -9.04
N CYS A 44 -2.96 14.63 -9.82
CA CYS A 44 -2.05 15.11 -10.88
C CYS A 44 -2.79 15.72 -12.08
N CYS A 45 -4.11 15.51 -12.22
CA CYS A 45 -4.89 16.10 -13.29
C CYS A 45 -5.23 17.56 -12.97
N PRO A 46 -5.22 18.47 -13.97
CA PRO A 46 -5.51 19.90 -13.75
C PRO A 46 -7.01 20.17 -13.58
N PHE A 47 -7.67 19.48 -12.65
CA PHE A 47 -9.05 19.78 -12.28
C PHE A 47 -9.10 20.95 -11.28
N LYS A 48 -10.23 21.66 -11.23
CA LYS A 48 -10.48 22.71 -10.24
C LYS A 48 -10.78 22.11 -8.86
N TYR A 49 -9.77 21.63 -8.18
CA TYR A 49 -9.84 21.30 -6.76
C TYR A 49 -9.44 22.49 -5.90
N HIS A 50 -9.84 22.49 -4.64
CA HIS A 50 -9.24 23.37 -3.66
C HIS A 50 -7.73 23.07 -3.61
N LYS A 51 -6.92 24.07 -3.99
CA LYS A 51 -5.45 23.93 -3.94
C LYS A 51 -5.01 23.94 -2.48
N ASP A 52 -4.87 22.74 -1.91
CA ASP A 52 -4.22 22.54 -0.64
C ASP A 52 -3.01 21.63 -0.87
N ASN A 53 -1.84 22.23 -0.92
CA ASN A 53 -0.58 21.55 -1.21
C ASN A 53 -0.32 20.39 -0.24
N LEU A 54 -0.77 20.48 1.02
CA LEU A 54 -0.62 19.42 1.99
C LEU A 54 -1.52 18.22 1.67
N LEU A 55 -2.81 18.46 1.37
CA LEU A 55 -3.75 17.40 1.00
C LEU A 55 -3.36 16.74 -0.33
N GLU A 56 -2.90 17.53 -1.31
CA GLU A 56 -2.38 17.02 -2.58
C GLU A 56 -1.20 16.08 -2.35
N SER A 57 -0.21 16.50 -1.55
CA SER A 57 0.96 15.67 -1.23
C SER A 57 0.57 14.41 -0.46
N LEU A 58 -0.32 14.49 0.53
CA LEU A 58 -0.81 13.34 1.28
C LEU A 58 -1.52 12.32 0.39
N CYS A 59 -2.38 12.79 -0.53
CA CYS A 59 -3.06 11.92 -1.49
C CYS A 59 -2.06 11.15 -2.36
N VAL A 60 -1.10 11.86 -2.93
CA VAL A 60 -0.07 11.27 -3.80
C VAL A 60 0.79 10.28 -3.02
N VAL A 61 1.22 10.63 -1.81
CA VAL A 61 2.04 9.76 -0.97
C VAL A 61 1.28 8.47 -0.64
N ILE A 62 0.09 8.58 -0.05
CA ILE A 62 -0.69 7.41 0.38
C ILE A 62 -1.04 6.54 -0.83
N GLY A 63 -1.47 7.16 -1.94
CA GLY A 63 -1.85 6.45 -3.17
C GLY A 63 -0.67 5.72 -3.82
N LEU A 64 0.51 6.36 -3.94
CA LEU A 64 1.68 5.76 -4.56
C LEU A 64 2.39 4.74 -3.67
N VAL A 65 2.39 4.92 -2.36
CA VAL A 65 2.86 3.90 -1.40
C VAL A 65 1.96 2.66 -1.49
N ALA A 66 0.63 2.84 -1.53
CA ALA A 66 -0.31 1.74 -1.73
C ALA A 66 -0.08 1.03 -3.07
N PHE A 67 0.15 1.78 -4.15
CA PHE A 67 0.42 1.23 -5.48
C PHE A 67 1.71 0.42 -5.53
N SER A 68 2.84 1.02 -5.18
CA SER A 68 4.15 0.37 -5.25
C SER A 68 4.27 -0.80 -4.26
N GLY A 69 3.72 -0.64 -3.04
CA GLY A 69 3.63 -1.71 -2.06
C GLY A 69 2.80 -2.89 -2.54
N SER A 70 1.68 -2.63 -3.21
CA SER A 70 0.80 -3.67 -3.80
C SER A 70 1.48 -4.45 -4.91
N ILE A 71 2.28 -3.79 -5.76
CA ILE A 71 3.07 -4.48 -6.79
C ILE A 71 4.09 -5.42 -6.14
N VAL A 72 4.78 -4.99 -5.08
CA VAL A 72 5.73 -5.83 -4.35
C VAL A 72 5.01 -7.00 -3.68
N ALA A 73 3.85 -6.77 -3.04
CA ALA A 73 3.05 -7.82 -2.43
C ALA A 73 2.59 -8.85 -3.47
N PHE A 74 2.09 -8.40 -4.62
CA PHE A 74 1.75 -9.26 -5.75
C PHE A 74 2.94 -10.10 -6.21
N ALA A 75 4.10 -9.50 -6.45
CA ALA A 75 5.31 -10.18 -6.91
C ALA A 75 5.81 -11.22 -5.89
N LYS A 76 5.68 -10.94 -4.59
CA LYS A 76 6.02 -11.91 -3.52
C LYS A 76 5.06 -13.09 -3.48
N LEU A 77 3.75 -12.85 -3.58
CA LEU A 77 2.75 -13.91 -3.62
C LEU A 77 2.89 -14.78 -4.87
N HIS A 78 3.31 -14.19 -5.98
CA HIS A 78 3.57 -14.92 -7.23
C HIS A 78 4.90 -15.70 -7.20
N GLY A 79 5.70 -15.53 -6.14
CA GLY A 79 6.99 -16.22 -5.99
C GLY A 79 8.15 -15.62 -6.78
N LEU A 80 7.95 -14.45 -7.41
CA LEU A 80 8.98 -13.73 -8.18
C LEU A 80 10.05 -13.13 -7.24
N LEU A 81 9.64 -12.67 -6.05
CA LEU A 81 10.52 -12.08 -5.06
C LEU A 81 10.58 -12.94 -3.81
N ARG A 82 11.61 -13.79 -3.71
CA ARG A 82 11.82 -14.71 -2.57
C ARG A 82 12.74 -14.15 -1.48
N LYS A 83 13.57 -13.16 -1.80
CA LYS A 83 14.55 -12.62 -0.85
C LYS A 83 13.93 -11.60 0.07
N ASN A 84 14.02 -11.83 1.37
CA ASN A 84 13.72 -10.83 2.39
C ASN A 84 15.00 -10.05 2.67
N VAL A 85 15.00 -8.77 2.36
CA VAL A 85 16.18 -7.89 2.49
C VAL A 85 15.96 -6.99 3.71
N ALA A 86 16.36 -7.47 4.88
CA ALA A 86 16.06 -6.82 6.15
C ALA A 86 16.63 -5.39 6.28
N TRP A 87 17.77 -5.09 5.63
CA TRP A 87 18.37 -3.76 5.67
C TRP A 87 17.55 -2.67 4.95
N LEU A 88 16.65 -3.06 4.04
CA LEU A 88 15.77 -2.11 3.34
C LEU A 88 14.85 -1.35 4.30
N LYS A 89 14.56 -1.87 5.49
CA LYS A 89 13.78 -1.14 6.49
C LYS A 89 14.48 0.14 6.97
N TRP A 90 15.81 0.11 7.10
CA TRP A 90 16.58 1.29 7.45
C TRP A 90 16.60 2.32 6.32
N VAL A 91 16.61 1.81 5.07
CA VAL A 91 16.49 2.65 3.88
C VAL A 91 15.08 3.28 3.83
N SER A 92 14.01 2.52 4.13
CA SER A 92 12.66 3.10 4.14
C SER A 92 12.51 4.21 5.17
N LEU A 93 13.06 4.04 6.39
CA LEU A 93 13.08 5.10 7.41
C LEU A 93 13.79 6.36 6.93
N PHE A 94 14.96 6.20 6.33
CA PHE A 94 15.70 7.34 5.78
C PHE A 94 14.88 8.05 4.69
N LEU A 95 14.25 7.29 3.80
CA LEU A 95 13.39 7.82 2.75
C LEU A 95 12.13 8.50 3.32
N GLU A 96 11.55 7.98 4.43
CA GLU A 96 10.41 8.60 5.10
C GLU A 96 10.77 9.97 5.67
N ILE A 97 11.92 10.09 6.31
CA ILE A 97 12.43 11.39 6.80
C ILE A 97 12.63 12.37 5.63
N LEU A 98 13.26 11.89 4.56
CA LEU A 98 13.49 12.70 3.36
C LEU A 98 12.15 13.12 2.70
N LEU A 99 11.14 12.24 2.72
CA LEU A 99 9.81 12.56 2.22
C LEU A 99 9.14 13.65 3.06
N LEU A 100 9.21 13.58 4.39
CA LEU A 100 8.65 14.61 5.27
C LEU A 100 9.28 15.98 5.00
N ILE A 101 10.60 16.03 4.83
CA ILE A 101 11.31 17.26 4.46
C ILE A 101 10.83 17.77 3.09
N ASN A 102 10.64 16.86 2.13
CA ASN A 102 10.20 17.22 0.79
C ASN A 102 8.73 17.72 0.77
N ILE A 103 7.85 17.13 1.57
CA ILE A 103 6.47 17.61 1.76
C ILE A 103 6.46 19.01 2.36
N ALA A 104 7.25 19.25 3.42
CA ALA A 104 7.36 20.57 4.02
C ALA A 104 7.90 21.60 3.01
N TYR A 105 8.93 21.23 2.23
CA TYR A 105 9.46 22.08 1.17
C TYR A 105 8.42 22.39 0.09
N PHE A 106 7.70 21.39 -0.40
CA PHE A 106 6.63 21.56 -1.39
C PHE A 106 5.49 22.46 -0.87
N THR A 107 5.07 22.23 0.38
CA THR A 107 3.99 23.02 1.00
C THR A 107 4.36 24.49 1.08
N TYR A 108 5.62 24.81 1.36
CA TYR A 108 6.09 26.19 1.53
C TYR A 108 6.48 26.86 0.20
N PHE A 109 7.24 26.16 -0.66
CA PHE A 109 7.78 26.74 -1.90
C PHE A 109 7.00 26.38 -3.16
N GLN A 110 6.03 25.49 -3.09
CA GLN A 110 5.27 24.94 -4.23
C GLN A 110 6.16 24.29 -5.31
N GLN A 111 7.33 23.80 -4.92
CA GLN A 111 8.31 23.14 -5.80
C GLN A 111 8.69 21.78 -5.22
N GLY A 112 9.10 20.84 -6.07
CA GLY A 112 9.57 19.53 -5.62
C GLY A 112 8.51 18.42 -5.67
N PHE A 113 7.37 18.63 -6.32
CA PHE A 113 6.29 17.62 -6.43
C PHE A 113 6.77 16.29 -7.05
N ALA A 114 7.67 16.34 -8.04
CA ALA A 114 8.29 15.15 -8.63
C ALA A 114 9.09 14.33 -7.59
N GLY A 115 9.71 15.00 -6.61
CA GLY A 115 10.40 14.35 -5.49
C GLY A 115 9.43 13.57 -4.61
N ILE A 116 8.24 14.10 -4.33
CA ILE A 116 7.19 13.40 -3.57
C ILE A 116 6.79 12.11 -4.29
N ILE A 117 6.56 12.17 -5.59
CA ILE A 117 6.20 11.01 -6.41
C ILE A 117 7.28 9.93 -6.33
N LEU A 118 8.53 10.29 -6.60
CA LEU A 118 9.64 9.35 -6.60
C LEU A 118 9.87 8.70 -5.23
N LEU A 119 9.91 9.52 -4.17
CA LEU A 119 10.13 9.04 -2.81
C LEU A 119 8.99 8.11 -2.36
N SER A 120 7.73 8.44 -2.68
CA SER A 120 6.57 7.61 -2.32
C SER A 120 6.62 6.21 -2.97
N ILE A 121 7.03 6.13 -4.22
CA ILE A 121 7.20 4.85 -4.92
C ILE A 121 8.33 4.03 -4.27
N LEU A 122 9.46 4.68 -3.97
CA LEU A 122 10.60 4.01 -3.33
C LEU A 122 10.25 3.51 -1.92
N ILE A 123 9.54 4.32 -1.13
CA ILE A 123 9.10 3.93 0.22
C ILE A 123 8.20 2.72 0.17
N GLY A 124 7.17 2.71 -0.68
CA GLY A 124 6.27 1.56 -0.79
C GLY A 124 6.99 0.27 -1.20
N PHE A 125 7.98 0.38 -2.10
CA PHE A 125 8.83 -0.74 -2.45
C PHE A 125 9.69 -1.22 -1.26
N CYS A 126 10.41 -0.30 -0.62
CA CYS A 126 11.33 -0.62 0.48
C CYS A 126 10.61 -1.10 1.74
N ALA A 127 9.41 -0.59 2.04
CA ALA A 127 8.63 -0.97 3.21
C ALA A 127 8.09 -2.40 3.12
N ILE A 128 7.64 -2.84 1.94
CA ILE A 128 7.02 -4.17 1.78
C ILE A 128 8.06 -5.26 1.48
N MET A 129 9.22 -4.90 0.93
CA MET A 129 10.26 -5.86 0.55
C MET A 129 10.79 -6.72 1.71
N PRO A 130 10.97 -6.22 2.95
CA PRO A 130 11.45 -7.03 4.08
C PRO A 130 10.41 -8.02 4.63
N ILE A 131 9.13 -7.83 4.34
CA ILE A 131 8.03 -8.58 4.95
C ILE A 131 7.93 -9.98 4.35
N GLY A 132 7.72 -11.00 5.18
CA GLY A 132 7.61 -12.40 4.76
C GLY A 132 6.32 -12.70 3.98
N GLY A 133 6.36 -13.69 3.08
CA GLY A 133 5.19 -14.11 2.29
C GLY A 133 4.01 -14.58 3.14
N ALA A 134 4.27 -15.19 4.31
CA ALA A 134 3.23 -15.64 5.23
C ALA A 134 2.40 -14.47 5.82
N ASP A 135 2.99 -13.29 5.95
CA ASP A 135 2.34 -12.11 6.50
C ASP A 135 1.67 -11.24 5.40
N MET A 136 1.80 -11.62 4.13
CA MET A 136 1.25 -10.85 2.99
C MET A 136 -0.26 -10.61 3.05
N PRO A 137 -1.13 -11.55 3.49
CA PRO A 137 -2.55 -11.26 3.59
C PRO A 137 -2.89 -10.09 4.52
N VAL A 138 -2.15 -9.94 5.63
CA VAL A 138 -2.29 -8.79 6.54
C VAL A 138 -1.86 -7.49 5.86
N ILE A 139 -0.74 -7.54 5.14
CA ILE A 139 -0.21 -6.38 4.40
C ILE A 139 -1.16 -5.94 3.29
N ILE A 140 -1.76 -6.88 2.56
CA ILE A 140 -2.75 -6.56 1.51
C ILE A 140 -3.96 -5.84 2.12
N SER A 141 -4.44 -6.31 3.27
CA SER A 141 -5.54 -5.64 3.98
C SER A 141 -5.15 -4.23 4.45
N LEU A 142 -3.90 -4.04 4.91
CA LEU A 142 -3.38 -2.74 5.29
C LEU A 142 -3.23 -1.79 4.07
N LEU A 143 -2.74 -2.31 2.94
CA LEU A 143 -2.64 -1.55 1.69
C LEU A 143 -4.03 -1.16 1.15
N ASN A 144 -5.05 -2.01 1.33
CA ASN A 144 -6.44 -1.66 1.04
C ASN A 144 -6.91 -0.49 1.91
N SER A 145 -6.55 -0.50 3.20
CA SER A 145 -6.83 0.63 4.08
C SER A 145 -6.18 1.92 3.56
N PHE A 146 -4.92 1.88 3.12
CA PHE A 146 -4.25 3.05 2.52
C PHE A 146 -4.96 3.54 1.27
N SER A 147 -5.40 2.63 0.39
CA SER A 147 -6.21 3.03 -0.78
C SER A 147 -7.50 3.75 -0.36
N GLY A 148 -8.17 3.28 0.70
CA GLY A 148 -9.35 3.96 1.26
C GLY A 148 -9.02 5.36 1.79
N TRP A 149 -7.92 5.52 2.53
CA TRP A 149 -7.47 6.83 3.02
C TRP A 149 -7.06 7.77 1.88
N ALA A 150 -6.48 7.26 0.80
CA ALA A 150 -6.21 8.05 -0.41
C ALA A 150 -7.51 8.60 -1.02
N VAL A 151 -8.59 7.80 -1.06
CA VAL A 151 -9.90 8.26 -1.53
C VAL A 151 -10.48 9.34 -0.61
N VAL A 152 -10.28 9.25 0.71
CA VAL A 152 -10.67 10.33 1.66
C VAL A 152 -10.00 11.64 1.29
N THR A 153 -8.69 11.63 1.05
CA THR A 153 -7.95 12.85 0.69
C THR A 153 -8.41 13.43 -0.65
N VAL A 154 -8.73 12.59 -1.64
CA VAL A 154 -9.38 13.03 -2.89
C VAL A 154 -10.74 13.69 -2.61
N GLY A 155 -11.55 13.07 -1.74
CA GLY A 155 -12.86 13.59 -1.35
C GLY A 155 -12.77 14.96 -0.67
N LEU A 156 -11.77 15.15 0.20
CA LEU A 156 -11.49 16.44 0.86
C LEU A 156 -11.09 17.52 -0.16
N LEU A 157 -10.21 17.16 -1.11
CA LEU A 157 -9.80 18.08 -2.19
C LEU A 157 -10.97 18.44 -3.12
N ALA A 158 -11.81 17.45 -3.45
CA ALA A 158 -12.96 17.65 -4.33
C ALA A 158 -14.17 18.30 -3.63
N GLY A 159 -14.19 18.33 -2.30
CA GLY A 159 -15.38 18.72 -1.52
C GLY A 159 -16.53 17.73 -1.65
N ASP A 160 -16.24 16.46 -1.95
CA ASP A 160 -17.24 15.41 -2.19
C ASP A 160 -17.43 14.54 -0.95
N LEU A 161 -18.56 14.71 -0.28
CA LEU A 161 -18.91 13.99 0.94
C LEU A 161 -19.04 12.47 0.70
N LEU A 162 -19.50 12.04 -0.47
CA LEU A 162 -19.62 10.62 -0.82
C LEU A 162 -18.25 9.94 -0.85
N LEU A 163 -17.25 10.58 -1.46
CA LEU A 163 -15.89 10.05 -1.48
C LEU A 163 -15.28 10.00 -0.08
N ILE A 164 -15.54 11.00 0.76
CA ILE A 164 -15.07 11.02 2.16
C ILE A 164 -15.67 9.86 2.94
N ILE A 165 -16.99 9.67 2.87
CA ILE A 165 -17.68 8.60 3.61
C ILE A 165 -17.23 7.23 3.11
N THR A 166 -17.24 6.99 1.81
CA THR A 166 -16.87 5.68 1.24
C THR A 166 -15.40 5.36 1.49
N GLY A 167 -14.50 6.32 1.31
CA GLY A 167 -13.08 6.16 1.60
C GLY A 167 -12.83 5.85 3.08
N THR A 168 -13.52 6.55 3.99
CA THR A 168 -13.41 6.30 5.44
C THR A 168 -13.89 4.90 5.81
N LEU A 169 -15.00 4.43 5.25
CA LEU A 169 -15.50 3.08 5.49
C LEU A 169 -14.52 2.01 5.00
N VAL A 170 -13.96 2.17 3.81
CA VAL A 170 -12.96 1.24 3.26
C VAL A 170 -11.67 1.29 4.08
N GLY A 171 -11.18 2.49 4.41
CA GLY A 171 -9.97 2.68 5.21
C GLY A 171 -10.10 2.06 6.60
N ALA A 172 -11.19 2.33 7.30
CA ALA A 172 -11.46 1.78 8.63
C ALA A 172 -11.63 0.26 8.60
N SER A 173 -12.42 -0.27 7.65
CA SER A 173 -12.63 -1.72 7.53
C SER A 173 -11.34 -2.48 7.23
N GLY A 174 -10.48 -1.96 6.36
CA GLY A 174 -9.17 -2.53 6.06
C GLY A 174 -8.24 -2.55 7.29
N THR A 175 -8.22 -1.47 8.06
CA THR A 175 -7.43 -1.39 9.31
C THR A 175 -7.93 -2.42 10.34
N ILE A 176 -9.25 -2.50 10.56
CA ILE A 176 -9.86 -3.45 11.50
C ILE A 176 -9.56 -4.88 11.04
N LEU A 177 -9.70 -5.18 9.76
CA LEU A 177 -9.43 -6.51 9.21
C LEU A 177 -7.96 -6.89 9.42
N SER A 178 -7.01 -5.99 9.14
CA SER A 178 -5.59 -6.22 9.40
C SER A 178 -5.32 -6.55 10.88
N TYR A 179 -5.93 -5.80 11.79
CA TYR A 179 -5.80 -6.03 13.23
C TYR A 179 -6.36 -7.40 13.64
N VAL A 180 -7.56 -7.75 13.18
CA VAL A 180 -8.20 -9.05 13.48
C VAL A 180 -7.37 -10.20 12.93
N MET A 181 -6.83 -10.08 11.71
CA MET A 181 -5.95 -11.08 11.11
C MET A 181 -4.65 -11.27 11.91
N CYS A 182 -4.02 -10.17 12.35
CA CYS A 182 -2.85 -10.25 13.23
C CYS A 182 -3.16 -11.00 14.52
N LYS A 183 -4.29 -10.67 15.14
CA LYS A 183 -4.74 -11.33 16.38
C LYS A 183 -4.99 -12.84 16.17
N SER A 184 -5.62 -13.23 15.07
CA SER A 184 -5.87 -14.64 14.73
C SER A 184 -4.59 -15.43 14.47
N MET A 185 -3.55 -14.76 13.92
CA MET A 185 -2.22 -15.35 13.69
C MET A 185 -1.31 -15.30 14.93
N ASN A 186 -1.81 -14.81 16.06
CA ASN A 186 -1.02 -14.58 17.29
C ASN A 186 0.25 -13.74 17.05
N ARG A 187 0.14 -12.73 16.18
CA ARG A 187 1.21 -11.79 15.85
C ARG A 187 0.77 -10.36 16.10
N SER A 188 1.70 -9.48 16.47
CA SER A 188 1.40 -8.05 16.55
C SER A 188 1.61 -7.38 15.20
N LEU A 189 0.73 -6.45 14.85
CA LEU A 189 0.82 -5.69 13.60
C LEU A 189 2.16 -4.94 13.49
N LEU A 190 2.63 -4.38 14.60
CA LEU A 190 3.93 -3.71 14.68
C LEU A 190 5.11 -4.64 14.33
N LYS A 191 5.09 -5.90 14.78
CA LYS A 191 6.14 -6.87 14.45
C LYS A 191 6.09 -7.33 12.99
N ILE A 192 4.94 -7.24 12.33
CA ILE A 192 4.80 -7.54 10.91
C ILE A 192 5.34 -6.39 10.06
N VAL A 193 4.91 -5.16 10.36
CA VAL A 193 5.36 -3.95 9.64
C VAL A 193 6.83 -3.65 9.95
N TRP A 194 7.27 -3.96 11.17
CA TRP A 194 8.64 -3.79 11.64
C TRP A 194 9.25 -5.13 12.03
N PRO A 195 9.61 -5.98 11.06
CA PRO A 195 10.22 -7.27 11.37
C PRO A 195 11.56 -7.06 12.06
N GLU A 196 11.66 -7.47 13.32
CA GLU A 196 12.94 -7.62 14.01
C GLU A 196 13.78 -8.60 13.22
N THR A 197 15.06 -8.29 13.04
CA THR A 197 16.02 -9.21 12.44
C THR A 197 16.07 -10.44 13.36
N GLN A 198 15.33 -11.49 13.03
CA GLN A 198 15.57 -12.78 13.67
C GLN A 198 17.00 -13.14 13.28
N SER A 199 17.91 -12.99 14.23
CA SER A 199 19.16 -13.73 14.23
C SER A 199 18.77 -15.19 13.95
N ILE A 200 19.38 -15.77 12.94
CA ILE A 200 19.33 -17.19 12.64
C ILE A 200 20.01 -17.87 13.86
N GLU A 201 19.26 -18.02 14.95
CA GLU A 201 19.63 -18.96 15.99
C GLU A 201 19.34 -20.34 15.43
N THR A 202 20.39 -20.88 14.83
CA THR A 202 20.76 -22.28 14.75
C THR A 202 19.76 -23.23 15.42
N GLU A 203 18.87 -23.76 14.60
CA GLU A 203 18.26 -25.07 14.84
C GLU A 203 19.34 -26.17 14.66
N HIS A 204 20.36 -26.10 15.51
CA HIS A 204 21.36 -27.16 15.69
C HIS A 204 21.48 -27.48 17.19
N LYS A 205 20.44 -28.10 17.73
CA LYS A 205 20.58 -28.92 18.94
C LYS A 205 19.35 -29.81 19.13
N SER A 206 19.42 -31.01 18.61
CA SER A 206 19.06 -32.27 19.29
C SER A 206 18.92 -33.41 18.30
N THR A 207 20.05 -33.88 17.81
CA THR A 207 20.23 -35.32 17.55
C THR A 207 21.29 -35.79 18.51
N GLY A 208 20.94 -35.88 19.77
CA GLY A 208 21.65 -36.69 20.76
C GLY A 208 20.97 -38.06 20.79
N ILE A 209 21.53 -38.96 20.07
CA ILE A 209 21.32 -40.43 20.18
C ILE A 209 21.87 -40.88 21.53
N VAL A 210 21.03 -41.51 22.34
CA VAL A 210 21.41 -42.60 23.21
C VAL A 210 20.46 -43.74 22.98
#